data_f9b45c6d632f20c5891ed706b089d628
#
_entry.id   f9b45c6d632f20c5891ed706b089d628
#
_cell.length_a   1.000
_cell.length_b   1.000
_cell.length_c   1.000
_cell.angle_alpha   90.00
_cell.angle_beta   90.00
_cell.angle_gamma   90.00
#
_symmetry.space_group_name_H-M   'P 1'
#
loop_
_entity.id
_entity.type
_entity.pdbx_description
1 polymer ?
#
loop_
_entity_poly.entity_id
_entity_poly.type
_entity_poly.pdbx_seq_one_letter_code
_entity_poly.pdbx_strand_id
1 'polypeptide(L)'
;VYTLKISSVGYGTRQGFKNIGRNKMFSIASIATMAASIFIFSLFFSIILNINFMLRSVETNVGITVFFDEELDQASMNKIGIEINAQPTVKQCKYVSADEAWASFSKEYFEGNEDAAAGFRNSQDNPLANSAHYEVYVNRIEDQNSLVSYVKGLDGVRSVNQSQQATKTLTSLNHMIMIVSGVILLILLAVSVFLISNMVSVGVSARREEIAIMKLIGATNSFIRLPFVMEGIIVGLIGAAIPLVIWYFVYNKAIQYLLSKFSILQDFMNGLMSVNQVFVYLLPVGLILGIGIGLLGSMVTIRKHLKV
;
A
#
# COMPACT_ATOMS: atom_id res chain seq x y z
N VAL A 1 -37.39 15.95 8.25
CA VAL A 1 -35.91 16.00 8.18
C VAL A 1 -35.46 17.07 9.16
N TYR A 2 -35.10 16.70 10.40
CA TYR A 2 -34.57 17.65 11.38
C TYR A 2 -33.08 17.88 11.11
N THR A 3 -32.74 19.04 10.59
CA THR A 3 -31.36 19.53 10.50
C THR A 3 -30.77 19.62 11.90
N LEU A 4 -29.69 18.86 12.15
CA LEU A 4 -28.88 19.01 13.36
C LEU A 4 -28.35 20.43 13.42
N LYS A 5 -28.87 21.24 14.35
CA LYS A 5 -28.36 22.62 14.59
C LYS A 5 -26.90 22.51 15.08
N ILE A 6 -26.02 23.39 14.61
CA ILE A 6 -24.60 23.47 15.03
C ILE A 6 -24.44 23.51 16.54
N SER A 7 -25.41 24.15 17.25
CA SER A 7 -25.49 24.19 18.72
C SER A 7 -25.62 22.78 19.35
N SER A 8 -26.30 21.83 18.68
CA SER A 8 -26.47 20.48 19.19
C SER A 8 -25.16 19.66 19.08
N VAL A 9 -24.35 19.91 18.05
CA VAL A 9 -23.03 19.26 17.89
C VAL A 9 -22.06 19.77 18.95
N GLY A 10 -22.05 21.10 19.23
CA GLY A 10 -21.23 21.68 20.31
C GLY A 10 -21.62 21.14 21.70
N TYR A 11 -22.91 20.96 21.94
CA TYR A 11 -23.39 20.30 23.18
C TYR A 11 -22.92 18.86 23.24
N GLY A 12 -23.07 18.08 22.14
CA GLY A 12 -22.65 16.68 22.06
C GLY A 12 -21.17 16.47 22.32
N THR A 13 -20.29 17.32 21.71
CA THR A 13 -18.84 17.26 21.94
C THR A 13 -18.47 17.57 23.38
N ARG A 14 -19.01 18.66 23.95
CA ARG A 14 -18.75 19.01 25.35
C ARG A 14 -19.20 17.90 26.31
N GLN A 15 -20.37 17.30 26.06
CA GLN A 15 -20.89 16.21 26.86
C GLN A 15 -20.06 14.93 26.65
N GLY A 16 -19.59 14.65 25.44
CA GLY A 16 -18.68 13.54 25.14
C GLY A 16 -17.38 13.62 25.96
N PHE A 17 -16.71 14.78 25.97
CA PHE A 17 -15.51 15.01 26.82
C PHE A 17 -15.82 14.84 28.32
N LYS A 18 -16.94 15.42 28.81
CA LYS A 18 -17.34 15.30 30.22
C LYS A 18 -17.61 13.84 30.60
N ASN A 19 -18.16 13.06 29.69
CA ASN A 19 -18.46 11.65 29.88
C ASN A 19 -17.17 10.81 30.01
N ILE A 20 -16.16 11.07 29.15
CA ILE A 20 -14.84 10.44 29.23
C ILE A 20 -14.21 10.70 30.60
N GLY A 21 -14.26 11.96 31.08
CA GLY A 21 -13.74 12.34 32.40
C GLY A 21 -14.48 11.74 33.58
N ARG A 22 -15.81 11.51 33.46
CA ARG A 22 -16.65 10.92 34.52
C ARG A 22 -16.44 9.40 34.63
N ASN A 23 -16.22 8.70 33.52
CA ASN A 23 -16.01 7.25 33.45
C ASN A 23 -14.60 6.88 33.03
N LYS A 24 -13.60 7.37 33.74
CA LYS A 24 -12.19 7.26 33.38
C LYS A 24 -11.74 5.81 33.06
N MET A 25 -12.12 4.84 33.91
CA MET A 25 -11.73 3.44 33.75
C MET A 25 -12.21 2.83 32.43
N PHE A 26 -13.51 3.03 32.11
CA PHE A 26 -14.08 2.51 30.86
C PHE A 26 -13.51 3.23 29.64
N SER A 27 -13.32 4.55 29.72
CA SER A 27 -12.76 5.33 28.61
C SER A 27 -11.29 4.96 28.35
N ILE A 28 -10.47 4.78 29.41
CA ILE A 28 -9.08 4.34 29.28
C ILE A 28 -8.99 2.93 28.66
N ALA A 29 -9.80 1.98 29.19
CA ALA A 29 -9.85 0.62 28.64
C ALA A 29 -10.20 0.64 27.14
N SER A 30 -11.10 1.51 26.74
CA SER A 30 -11.56 1.69 25.39
C SER A 30 -10.49 2.29 24.47
N ILE A 31 -9.84 3.36 24.94
CA ILE A 31 -8.72 3.96 24.23
C ILE A 31 -7.58 2.95 24.09
N ALA A 32 -7.27 2.19 25.16
CA ALA A 32 -6.22 1.17 25.13
C ALA A 32 -6.53 0.04 24.12
N THR A 33 -7.78 -0.43 24.10
CA THR A 33 -8.23 -1.46 23.15
C THR A 33 -8.16 -0.95 21.71
N MET A 34 -8.63 0.28 21.47
CA MET A 34 -8.55 0.90 20.15
C MET A 34 -7.10 1.10 19.73
N ALA A 35 -6.26 1.61 20.65
CA ALA A 35 -4.85 1.81 20.39
C ALA A 35 -4.14 0.50 20.05
N ALA A 36 -4.41 -0.58 20.76
CA ALA A 36 -3.86 -1.90 20.44
C ALA A 36 -4.30 -2.38 19.04
N SER A 37 -5.57 -2.22 18.69
CA SER A 37 -6.10 -2.60 17.38
C SER A 37 -5.45 -1.78 16.25
N ILE A 38 -5.36 -0.46 16.39
CA ILE A 38 -4.74 0.42 15.40
C ILE A 38 -3.22 0.18 15.32
N PHE A 39 -2.56 -0.16 16.43
CA PHE A 39 -1.14 -0.52 16.43
C PHE A 39 -0.88 -1.79 15.62
N ILE A 40 -1.66 -2.85 15.85
CA ILE A 40 -1.58 -4.09 15.09
C ILE A 40 -1.90 -3.84 13.61
N PHE A 41 -2.94 -3.04 13.33
CA PHE A 41 -3.25 -2.61 11.96
C PHE A 41 -2.06 -1.89 11.31
N SER A 42 -1.43 -0.92 12.01
CA SER A 42 -0.28 -0.15 11.50
C SER A 42 0.90 -1.06 11.16
N LEU A 43 1.15 -2.08 12.00
CA LEU A 43 2.20 -3.07 11.78
C LEU A 43 1.95 -3.85 10.47
N PHE A 44 0.79 -4.49 10.35
CA PHE A 44 0.47 -5.28 9.15
C PHE A 44 0.37 -4.42 7.90
N PHE A 45 -0.25 -3.24 7.99
CA PHE A 45 -0.36 -2.32 6.88
C PHE A 45 1.01 -1.86 6.38
N SER A 46 1.94 -1.55 7.29
CA SER A 46 3.32 -1.18 6.93
C SER A 46 4.08 -2.34 6.27
N ILE A 47 3.91 -3.58 6.77
CA ILE A 47 4.49 -4.77 6.13
C ILE A 47 3.96 -4.93 4.71
N ILE A 48 2.65 -4.82 4.51
CA ILE A 48 1.99 -4.94 3.21
C ILE A 48 2.50 -3.87 2.24
N LEU A 49 2.60 -2.61 2.69
CA LEU A 49 3.13 -1.52 1.86
C LEU A 49 4.57 -1.80 1.41
N ASN A 50 5.43 -2.26 2.33
CA ASN A 50 6.82 -2.58 2.00
C ASN A 50 6.94 -3.76 1.04
N ILE A 51 6.19 -4.84 1.26
CA ILE A 51 6.19 -5.99 0.34
C ILE A 51 5.75 -5.55 -1.06
N ASN A 52 4.66 -4.77 -1.17
CA ASN A 52 4.20 -4.25 -2.45
C ASN A 52 5.24 -3.32 -3.12
N PHE A 53 5.93 -2.50 -2.33
CA PHE A 53 6.98 -1.62 -2.83
C PHE A 53 8.18 -2.41 -3.34
N MET A 54 8.63 -3.42 -2.60
CA MET A 54 9.70 -4.33 -3.01
C MET A 54 9.35 -5.10 -4.29
N LEU A 55 8.14 -5.64 -4.38
CA LEU A 55 7.69 -6.33 -5.59
C LEU A 55 7.72 -5.40 -6.80
N ARG A 56 7.21 -4.18 -6.67
CA ARG A 56 7.26 -3.20 -7.76
C ARG A 56 8.69 -2.86 -8.18
N SER A 57 9.63 -2.84 -7.24
CA SER A 57 11.05 -2.63 -7.56
C SER A 57 11.62 -3.81 -8.37
N VAL A 58 11.25 -5.04 -8.03
CA VAL A 58 11.66 -6.24 -8.80
C VAL A 58 10.95 -6.29 -10.15
N GLU A 59 9.66 -6.01 -10.20
CA GLU A 59 8.87 -5.98 -11.45
C GLU A 59 9.45 -5.01 -12.47
N THR A 60 9.91 -3.84 -12.02
CA THR A 60 10.49 -2.82 -12.90
C THR A 60 11.85 -3.18 -13.47
N ASN A 61 12.49 -4.24 -12.97
CA ASN A 61 13.75 -4.78 -13.48
C ASN A 61 13.54 -5.95 -14.45
N VAL A 62 12.30 -6.46 -14.60
CA VAL A 62 11.97 -7.50 -15.57
C VAL A 62 11.53 -6.84 -16.87
N GLY A 63 12.51 -6.58 -17.74
CA GLY A 63 12.31 -5.97 -19.04
C GLY A 63 11.83 -6.94 -20.12
N ILE A 64 11.31 -6.37 -21.20
CA ILE A 64 11.07 -7.04 -22.48
C ILE A 64 12.20 -6.62 -23.40
N THR A 65 12.84 -7.57 -24.09
CA THR A 65 13.85 -7.28 -25.09
C THR A 65 13.24 -7.40 -26.48
N VAL A 66 13.30 -6.32 -27.25
CA VAL A 66 12.73 -6.21 -28.61
C VAL A 66 13.87 -6.18 -29.62
N PHE A 67 14.03 -7.24 -30.39
CA PHE A 67 15.02 -7.33 -31.44
C PHE A 67 14.44 -6.94 -32.80
N PHE A 68 15.25 -6.29 -33.61
CA PHE A 68 14.89 -5.80 -34.93
C PHE A 68 15.25 -6.80 -36.03
N ASP A 69 14.64 -6.64 -37.18
CA ASP A 69 15.06 -7.33 -38.41
C ASP A 69 16.48 -6.89 -38.80
N GLU A 70 17.27 -7.80 -39.39
CA GLU A 70 18.70 -7.59 -39.61
C GLU A 70 19.02 -6.46 -40.60
N GLU A 71 18.09 -6.17 -41.51
CA GLU A 71 18.26 -5.14 -42.55
C GLU A 71 17.58 -3.79 -42.17
N LEU A 72 17.09 -3.65 -40.91
CA LEU A 72 16.37 -2.46 -40.51
C LEU A 72 17.32 -1.25 -40.33
N ASP A 73 16.98 -0.14 -40.97
CA ASP A 73 17.75 1.08 -40.83
C ASP A 73 17.49 1.79 -39.47
N GLN A 74 18.46 2.62 -39.05
CA GLN A 74 18.38 3.32 -37.75
C GLN A 74 17.15 4.22 -37.63
N ALA A 75 16.66 4.79 -38.74
CA ALA A 75 15.48 5.66 -38.73
C ALA A 75 14.22 4.84 -38.41
N SER A 76 14.08 3.64 -38.95
CA SER A 76 12.97 2.72 -38.67
C SER A 76 13.06 2.17 -37.25
N MET A 77 14.27 1.84 -36.75
CA MET A 77 14.46 1.47 -35.34
C MET A 77 13.97 2.57 -34.40
N ASN A 78 14.36 3.82 -34.69
CA ASN A 78 13.94 4.97 -33.87
C ASN A 78 12.41 5.16 -33.90
N LYS A 79 11.77 4.95 -35.06
CA LYS A 79 10.30 5.03 -35.18
C LYS A 79 9.61 3.99 -34.28
N ILE A 80 10.08 2.75 -34.30
CA ILE A 80 9.59 1.67 -33.41
C ILE A 80 9.76 2.10 -31.95
N GLY A 81 10.92 2.66 -31.59
CA GLY A 81 11.16 3.14 -30.21
C GLY A 81 10.18 4.24 -29.80
N ILE A 82 9.86 5.17 -30.67
CA ILE A 82 8.85 6.23 -30.43
C ILE A 82 7.46 5.62 -30.24
N GLU A 83 7.06 4.67 -31.10
CA GLU A 83 5.78 3.99 -31.01
C GLU A 83 5.62 3.17 -29.72
N ILE A 84 6.67 2.45 -29.30
CA ILE A 84 6.68 1.73 -28.04
C ILE A 84 6.60 2.69 -26.86
N ASN A 85 7.40 3.77 -26.86
CA ASN A 85 7.43 4.74 -25.76
C ASN A 85 6.15 5.57 -25.64
N ALA A 86 5.36 5.68 -26.71
CA ALA A 86 4.04 6.32 -26.70
C ALA A 86 2.96 5.51 -25.97
N GLN A 87 3.20 4.21 -25.70
CA GLN A 87 2.24 3.37 -24.98
C GLN A 87 2.15 3.77 -23.49
N PRO A 88 0.95 3.98 -22.95
CA PRO A 88 0.77 4.43 -21.56
C PRO A 88 1.21 3.40 -20.52
N THR A 89 1.37 2.14 -20.93
CA THR A 89 1.86 1.04 -20.09
C THR A 89 3.37 1.00 -19.97
N VAL A 90 4.10 1.71 -20.85
CA VAL A 90 5.56 1.75 -20.87
C VAL A 90 6.07 2.74 -19.85
N LYS A 91 7.00 2.28 -19.00
CA LYS A 91 7.71 3.10 -18.02
C LYS A 91 8.98 3.70 -18.62
N GLN A 92 9.72 2.87 -19.34
CA GLN A 92 11.01 3.22 -19.95
C GLN A 92 11.25 2.35 -21.18
N CYS A 93 11.77 2.95 -22.22
CA CYS A 93 12.26 2.29 -23.42
C CYS A 93 13.69 2.75 -23.66
N LYS A 94 14.67 1.84 -23.51
CA LYS A 94 16.10 2.12 -23.66
C LYS A 94 16.61 1.41 -24.90
N TYR A 95 17.25 2.14 -25.82
CA TYR A 95 17.99 1.53 -26.92
C TYR A 95 19.35 1.03 -26.42
N VAL A 96 19.67 -0.19 -26.78
CA VAL A 96 20.96 -0.85 -26.52
C VAL A 96 21.58 -1.20 -27.86
N SER A 97 22.73 -0.61 -28.17
CA SER A 97 23.47 -0.93 -29.38
C SER A 97 24.10 -2.33 -29.29
N ALA A 98 24.49 -2.90 -30.44
CA ALA A 98 25.20 -4.17 -30.50
C ALA A 98 26.51 -4.13 -29.67
N ASP A 99 27.22 -3.01 -29.70
CA ASP A 99 28.47 -2.82 -28.94
C ASP A 99 28.21 -2.73 -27.43
N GLU A 100 27.14 -2.03 -27.01
CA GLU A 100 26.73 -1.95 -25.60
C GLU A 100 26.26 -3.31 -25.09
N ALA A 101 25.51 -4.06 -25.92
CA ALA A 101 25.09 -5.42 -25.62
C ALA A 101 26.29 -6.35 -25.43
N TRP A 102 27.28 -6.26 -26.31
CA TRP A 102 28.51 -7.03 -26.19
C TRP A 102 29.32 -6.66 -24.95
N ALA A 103 29.47 -5.37 -24.66
CA ALA A 103 30.21 -4.89 -23.49
C ALA A 103 29.57 -5.38 -22.18
N SER A 104 28.23 -5.38 -22.11
CA SER A 104 27.49 -5.88 -20.95
C SER A 104 27.62 -7.39 -20.83
N PHE A 105 27.40 -8.13 -21.91
CA PHE A 105 27.49 -9.58 -21.95
C PHE A 105 28.91 -10.07 -21.60
N SER A 106 29.95 -9.46 -22.18
CA SER A 106 31.34 -9.87 -21.95
C SER A 106 31.76 -9.65 -20.51
N LYS A 107 31.33 -8.56 -19.90
CA LYS A 107 31.60 -8.26 -18.49
C LYS A 107 30.94 -9.28 -17.55
N GLU A 108 29.72 -9.69 -17.83
CA GLU A 108 28.97 -10.64 -17.01
C GLU A 108 29.44 -12.09 -17.24
N TYR A 109 29.60 -12.50 -18.49
CA TYR A 109 29.92 -13.89 -18.86
C TYR A 109 31.35 -14.28 -18.56
N PHE A 110 32.29 -13.36 -18.78
CA PHE A 110 33.72 -13.61 -18.53
C PHE A 110 34.19 -13.10 -17.15
N GLU A 111 33.27 -12.72 -16.25
CA GLU A 111 33.57 -12.23 -14.89
C GLU A 111 34.63 -11.12 -14.86
N GLY A 112 34.69 -10.28 -15.90
CA GLY A 112 35.69 -9.23 -16.07
C GLY A 112 37.07 -9.70 -16.57
N ASN A 113 37.21 -10.95 -16.99
CA ASN A 113 38.45 -11.44 -17.64
C ASN A 113 38.53 -10.90 -19.07
N GLU A 114 39.21 -9.74 -19.23
CA GLU A 114 39.33 -9.05 -20.50
C GLU A 114 40.08 -9.86 -21.58
N ASP A 115 41.02 -10.73 -21.19
CA ASP A 115 41.78 -11.56 -22.11
C ASP A 115 40.90 -12.65 -22.78
N ALA A 116 39.97 -13.21 -22.04
CA ALA A 116 39.01 -14.14 -22.58
C ALA A 116 38.03 -13.49 -23.57
N ALA A 117 37.65 -12.25 -23.31
CA ALA A 117 36.78 -11.46 -24.20
C ALA A 117 37.49 -10.89 -25.41
N ALA A 118 38.85 -10.78 -25.37
CA ALA A 118 39.67 -10.14 -26.42
C ALA A 118 39.59 -10.85 -27.78
N GLY A 119 39.37 -12.18 -27.78
CA GLY A 119 39.20 -12.96 -29.00
C GLY A 119 37.97 -12.62 -29.86
N PHE A 120 37.01 -11.90 -29.29
CA PHE A 120 35.71 -11.53 -29.91
C PHE A 120 35.56 -10.00 -30.12
N ARG A 121 36.65 -9.23 -29.95
CA ARG A 121 36.62 -7.74 -30.02
C ARG A 121 36.49 -7.18 -31.44
N ASN A 122 36.78 -7.96 -32.47
CA ASN A 122 36.63 -7.48 -33.84
C ASN A 122 35.16 -7.51 -34.24
N SER A 123 34.66 -6.44 -34.85
CA SER A 123 33.25 -6.32 -35.26
C SER A 123 32.77 -7.43 -36.22
N GLN A 124 33.71 -8.12 -36.90
CA GLN A 124 33.38 -9.28 -37.73
C GLN A 124 33.22 -10.60 -36.94
N ASP A 125 33.80 -10.68 -35.74
CA ASP A 125 33.73 -11.86 -34.86
C ASP A 125 32.80 -11.64 -33.66
N ASN A 126 32.15 -10.50 -33.55
CA ASN A 126 31.21 -10.21 -32.48
C ASN A 126 29.92 -11.03 -32.68
N PRO A 127 29.63 -12.02 -31.81
CA PRO A 127 28.43 -12.84 -31.96
C PRO A 127 27.12 -12.06 -31.72
N LEU A 128 27.22 -10.84 -31.19
CA LEU A 128 26.11 -9.93 -30.94
C LEU A 128 26.03 -8.76 -31.93
N ALA A 129 26.73 -8.83 -33.08
CA ALA A 129 26.75 -7.75 -34.07
C ALA A 129 25.36 -7.33 -34.55
N ASN A 130 24.41 -8.27 -34.65
CA ASN A 130 23.00 -8.03 -35.03
C ASN A 130 22.04 -8.04 -33.83
N SER A 131 22.53 -7.77 -32.62
CA SER A 131 21.77 -7.84 -31.40
C SER A 131 21.40 -6.49 -30.81
N ALA A 132 21.40 -5.44 -31.65
CA ALA A 132 20.81 -4.18 -31.25
C ALA A 132 19.32 -4.38 -30.89
N HIS A 133 18.89 -3.81 -29.79
CA HIS A 133 17.55 -4.06 -29.28
C HIS A 133 17.04 -2.88 -28.44
N TYR A 134 15.72 -2.85 -28.19
CA TYR A 134 15.15 -2.06 -27.11
C TYR A 134 14.94 -2.92 -25.87
N GLU A 135 15.38 -2.40 -24.72
CA GLU A 135 14.95 -2.84 -23.41
C GLU A 135 13.73 -2.03 -22.99
N VAL A 136 12.59 -2.68 -22.85
CA VAL A 136 11.33 -2.03 -22.54
C VAL A 136 10.84 -2.49 -21.18
N TYR A 137 10.63 -1.52 -20.27
CA TYR A 137 10.13 -1.75 -18.94
C TYR A 137 8.70 -1.22 -18.82
N VAL A 138 7.82 -1.97 -18.16
CA VAL A 138 6.42 -1.61 -17.98
C VAL A 138 6.16 -0.99 -16.61
N ASN A 139 5.08 -0.21 -16.50
CA ASN A 139 4.63 0.34 -15.22
C ASN A 139 4.11 -0.75 -14.26
N ARG A 140 3.50 -1.81 -14.82
CA ARG A 140 2.92 -2.94 -14.09
C ARG A 140 3.21 -4.23 -14.86
N ILE A 141 3.64 -5.26 -14.13
CA ILE A 141 4.01 -6.54 -14.74
C ILE A 141 2.82 -7.22 -15.48
N GLU A 142 1.59 -6.96 -15.02
CA GLU A 142 0.37 -7.49 -15.64
C GLU A 142 0.17 -6.98 -17.07
N ASP A 143 0.66 -5.78 -17.38
CA ASP A 143 0.53 -5.15 -18.70
C ASP A 143 1.54 -5.69 -19.72
N GLN A 144 2.54 -6.47 -19.25
CA GLN A 144 3.65 -6.96 -20.08
C GLN A 144 3.18 -7.83 -21.25
N ASN A 145 2.24 -8.75 -21.01
CA ASN A 145 1.73 -9.62 -22.06
C ASN A 145 0.98 -8.87 -23.17
N SER A 146 0.22 -7.84 -22.78
CA SER A 146 -0.50 -6.97 -23.74
C SER A 146 0.48 -6.17 -24.57
N LEU A 147 1.52 -5.61 -23.93
CA LEU A 147 2.58 -4.87 -24.63
C LEU A 147 3.37 -5.77 -25.59
N VAL A 148 3.74 -6.99 -25.17
CA VAL A 148 4.43 -7.97 -26.02
C VAL A 148 3.60 -8.30 -27.26
N SER A 149 2.28 -8.48 -27.09
CA SER A 149 1.39 -8.76 -28.22
C SER A 149 1.31 -7.59 -29.19
N TYR A 150 1.31 -6.37 -28.69
CA TYR A 150 1.33 -5.14 -29.48
C TYR A 150 2.65 -5.01 -30.25
N VAL A 151 3.79 -5.12 -29.55
CA VAL A 151 5.13 -4.95 -30.13
C VAL A 151 5.45 -6.01 -31.17
N LYS A 152 5.01 -7.25 -30.98
CA LYS A 152 5.15 -8.32 -32.00
C LYS A 152 4.41 -8.04 -33.32
N GLY A 153 3.42 -7.14 -33.29
CA GLY A 153 2.67 -6.72 -34.46
C GLY A 153 3.26 -5.53 -35.21
N LEU A 154 4.36 -4.93 -34.71
CA LEU A 154 5.03 -3.83 -35.38
C LEU A 154 5.94 -4.32 -36.49
N ASP A 155 5.88 -3.64 -37.65
CA ASP A 155 6.76 -3.95 -38.78
C ASP A 155 8.22 -3.66 -38.42
N GLY A 156 9.12 -4.58 -38.75
CA GLY A 156 10.55 -4.48 -38.46
C GLY A 156 10.96 -5.08 -37.10
N VAL A 157 10.04 -5.67 -36.35
CA VAL A 157 10.31 -6.39 -35.10
C VAL A 157 10.51 -7.88 -35.43
N ARG A 158 11.74 -8.37 -35.32
CA ARG A 158 12.12 -9.77 -35.55
C ARG A 158 11.62 -10.68 -34.44
N SER A 159 11.89 -10.31 -33.20
CA SER A 159 11.49 -11.11 -32.03
C SER A 159 11.34 -10.24 -30.78
N VAL A 160 10.48 -10.72 -29.89
CA VAL A 160 10.27 -10.12 -28.58
C VAL A 160 10.51 -11.18 -27.52
N ASN A 161 11.58 -11.00 -26.74
CA ASN A 161 11.92 -11.90 -25.66
C ASN A 161 11.43 -11.34 -24.34
N GLN A 162 10.77 -12.19 -23.56
CA GLN A 162 10.35 -11.91 -22.19
C GLN A 162 10.57 -13.15 -21.32
N SER A 163 10.86 -12.95 -20.06
CA SER A 163 10.89 -14.06 -19.11
C SER A 163 9.46 -14.41 -18.67
N GLN A 164 8.77 -15.26 -19.46
CA GLN A 164 7.41 -15.70 -19.12
C GLN A 164 7.31 -16.32 -17.72
N GLN A 165 8.36 -17.03 -17.28
CA GLN A 165 8.39 -17.64 -15.96
C GLN A 165 8.44 -16.57 -14.86
N ALA A 166 9.32 -15.57 -15.02
CA ALA A 166 9.41 -14.46 -14.07
C ALA A 166 8.09 -13.65 -14.02
N THR A 167 7.55 -13.32 -15.19
CA THR A 167 6.26 -12.59 -15.30
C THR A 167 5.12 -13.34 -14.61
N LYS A 168 4.96 -14.65 -14.90
CA LYS A 168 3.92 -15.48 -14.26
C LYS A 168 4.10 -15.58 -12.75
N THR A 169 5.34 -15.77 -12.28
CA THR A 169 5.64 -15.86 -10.85
C THR A 169 5.35 -14.57 -10.12
N LEU A 170 5.81 -13.43 -10.65
CA LEU A 170 5.58 -12.11 -10.06
C LEU A 170 4.10 -11.74 -10.04
N THR A 171 3.37 -11.96 -11.15
CA THR A 171 1.92 -11.73 -11.19
C THR A 171 1.17 -12.58 -10.17
N SER A 172 1.55 -13.86 -10.02
CA SER A 172 0.94 -14.76 -9.04
C SER A 172 1.24 -14.33 -7.61
N LEU A 173 2.48 -13.92 -7.31
CA LEU A 173 2.88 -13.40 -6.01
C LEU A 173 2.12 -12.11 -5.66
N ASN A 174 2.02 -11.17 -6.62
CA ASN A 174 1.28 -9.92 -6.43
C ASN A 174 -0.20 -10.19 -6.11
N HIS A 175 -0.83 -11.09 -6.86
CA HIS A 175 -2.22 -11.48 -6.61
C HIS A 175 -2.41 -12.17 -5.24
N MET A 176 -1.52 -13.09 -4.88
CA MET A 176 -1.55 -13.76 -3.58
C MET A 176 -1.40 -12.76 -2.43
N ILE A 177 -0.44 -11.83 -2.52
CA ILE A 177 -0.22 -10.81 -1.49
C ILE A 177 -1.44 -9.89 -1.38
N MET A 178 -2.05 -9.50 -2.50
CA MET A 178 -3.25 -8.67 -2.50
C MET A 178 -4.42 -9.37 -1.77
N ILE A 179 -4.65 -10.66 -2.02
CA ILE A 179 -5.70 -11.44 -1.35
C ILE A 179 -5.40 -11.58 0.14
N VAL A 180 -4.20 -12.04 0.50
CA VAL A 180 -3.79 -12.25 1.90
C VAL A 180 -3.88 -10.95 2.68
N SER A 181 -3.39 -9.85 2.11
CA SER A 181 -3.46 -8.52 2.68
C SER A 181 -4.91 -8.08 2.91
N GLY A 182 -5.75 -8.26 1.91
CA GLY A 182 -7.18 -7.92 2.00
C GLY A 182 -7.88 -8.71 3.12
N VAL A 183 -7.60 -10.01 3.24
CA VAL A 183 -8.16 -10.86 4.30
C VAL A 183 -7.68 -10.41 5.68
N ILE A 184 -6.38 -10.16 5.86
CA ILE A 184 -5.82 -9.69 7.14
C ILE A 184 -6.46 -8.35 7.53
N LEU A 185 -6.53 -7.38 6.61
CA LEU A 185 -7.13 -6.08 6.88
C LEU A 185 -8.62 -6.19 7.24
N LEU A 186 -9.37 -7.07 6.57
CA LEU A 186 -10.77 -7.32 6.85
C LEU A 186 -10.97 -7.93 8.24
N ILE A 187 -10.14 -8.91 8.63
CA ILE A 187 -10.18 -9.52 9.98
C ILE A 187 -9.89 -8.47 11.04
N LEU A 188 -8.83 -7.65 10.86
CA LEU A 188 -8.48 -6.60 11.81
C LEU A 188 -9.59 -5.57 11.97
N LEU A 189 -10.25 -5.20 10.87
CA LEU A 189 -11.39 -4.29 10.88
C LEU A 189 -12.58 -4.91 11.63
N ALA A 190 -12.90 -6.17 11.37
CA ALA A 190 -13.99 -6.88 12.05
C ALA A 190 -13.74 -6.97 13.56
N VAL A 191 -12.53 -7.33 13.98
CA VAL A 191 -12.12 -7.37 15.40
C VAL A 191 -12.26 -5.99 16.05
N SER A 192 -11.79 -4.94 15.38
CA SER A 192 -11.88 -3.56 15.89
C SER A 192 -13.34 -3.12 16.07
N VAL A 193 -14.21 -3.38 15.09
CA VAL A 193 -15.66 -3.09 15.20
C VAL A 193 -16.30 -3.87 16.34
N PHE A 194 -15.97 -5.15 16.49
CA PHE A 194 -16.49 -5.99 17.58
C PHE A 194 -16.09 -5.44 18.96
N LEU A 195 -14.82 -5.10 19.15
CA LEU A 195 -14.32 -4.57 20.42
C LEU A 195 -14.99 -3.25 20.79
N ILE A 196 -15.16 -2.34 19.84
CA ILE A 196 -15.85 -1.06 20.09
C ILE A 196 -17.34 -1.28 20.37
N SER A 197 -17.99 -2.18 19.65
CA SER A 197 -19.39 -2.50 19.91
C SER A 197 -19.59 -2.98 21.34
N ASN A 198 -18.72 -3.85 21.85
CA ASN A 198 -18.76 -4.30 23.22
C ASN A 198 -18.58 -3.16 24.22
N MET A 199 -17.62 -2.30 23.99
CA MET A 199 -17.34 -1.13 24.80
C MET A 199 -18.51 -0.17 24.88
N VAL A 200 -19.08 0.22 23.75
CA VAL A 200 -20.23 1.13 23.70
C VAL A 200 -21.45 0.49 24.37
N SER A 201 -21.64 -0.82 24.24
CA SER A 201 -22.69 -1.57 24.94
C SER A 201 -22.59 -1.42 26.45
N VAL A 202 -21.40 -1.57 27.01
CA VAL A 202 -21.14 -1.37 28.45
C VAL A 202 -21.41 0.09 28.84
N GLY A 203 -20.94 1.05 28.05
CA GLY A 203 -21.15 2.49 28.29
C GLY A 203 -22.63 2.88 28.29
N VAL A 204 -23.43 2.35 27.36
CA VAL A 204 -24.90 2.58 27.30
C VAL A 204 -25.59 1.93 28.47
N SER A 205 -25.22 0.68 28.83
CA SER A 205 -25.81 -0.04 29.97
C SER A 205 -25.55 0.68 31.29
N ALA A 206 -24.35 1.23 31.49
CA ALA A 206 -24.02 2.03 32.68
C ALA A 206 -24.81 3.34 32.82
N ARG A 207 -25.49 3.79 31.75
CA ARG A 207 -26.26 5.03 31.71
C ARG A 207 -27.76 4.80 31.43
N ARG A 208 -28.23 3.62 31.63
CA ARG A 208 -29.62 3.22 31.29
C ARG A 208 -30.67 4.11 31.99
N GLU A 209 -30.44 4.49 33.24
CA GLU A 209 -31.34 5.38 34.00
C GLU A 209 -31.34 6.81 33.41
N GLU A 210 -30.19 7.38 33.09
CA GLU A 210 -30.11 8.70 32.45
C GLU A 210 -30.87 8.72 31.12
N ILE A 211 -30.73 7.66 30.33
CA ILE A 211 -31.41 7.51 29.02
C ILE A 211 -32.94 7.39 29.25
N ALA A 212 -33.37 6.65 30.26
CA ALA A 212 -34.80 6.49 30.60
C ALA A 212 -35.44 7.85 30.99
N ILE A 213 -34.74 8.63 31.82
CA ILE A 213 -35.19 9.97 32.20
C ILE A 213 -35.29 10.89 30.97
N MET A 214 -34.29 10.88 30.09
CA MET A 214 -34.33 11.67 28.85
C MET A 214 -35.52 11.32 27.96
N LYS A 215 -35.87 10.01 27.86
CA LYS A 215 -37.04 9.55 27.12
C LYS A 215 -38.36 10.06 27.76
N LEU A 216 -38.44 10.01 29.08
CA LEU A 216 -39.64 10.45 29.81
C LEU A 216 -39.93 11.95 29.63
N ILE A 217 -38.90 12.80 29.54
CA ILE A 217 -39.06 14.24 29.28
C ILE A 217 -39.22 14.55 27.77
N GLY A 218 -39.38 13.54 26.90
CA GLY A 218 -39.69 13.72 25.49
C GLY A 218 -38.47 13.99 24.58
N ALA A 219 -37.24 13.72 25.01
CA ALA A 219 -36.07 13.86 24.18
C ALA A 219 -36.10 12.91 22.97
N THR A 220 -35.74 13.45 21.79
CA THR A 220 -35.68 12.64 20.56
C THR A 220 -34.54 11.63 20.62
N ASN A 221 -34.73 10.46 19.97
CA ASN A 221 -33.70 9.43 19.90
C ASN A 221 -32.35 9.94 19.33
N SER A 222 -32.40 10.89 18.39
CA SER A 222 -31.20 11.52 17.82
C SER A 222 -30.45 12.37 18.86
N PHE A 223 -31.15 13.10 19.69
CA PHE A 223 -30.57 13.89 20.77
C PHE A 223 -29.92 13.02 21.84
N ILE A 224 -30.57 11.91 22.20
CA ILE A 224 -30.05 10.93 23.18
C ILE A 224 -28.76 10.24 22.63
N ARG A 225 -28.70 9.96 21.33
CA ARG A 225 -27.55 9.28 20.69
C ARG A 225 -26.33 10.18 20.55
N LEU A 226 -26.52 11.47 20.33
CA LEU A 226 -25.46 12.39 19.95
C LEU A 226 -24.24 12.40 20.90
N PRO A 227 -24.41 12.48 22.26
CA PRO A 227 -23.28 12.43 23.19
C PRO A 227 -22.44 11.14 23.07
N PHE A 228 -23.07 9.99 22.88
CA PHE A 228 -22.38 8.71 22.77
C PHE A 228 -21.63 8.56 21.43
N VAL A 229 -22.21 9.08 20.34
CA VAL A 229 -21.54 9.12 19.04
C VAL A 229 -20.30 10.00 19.09
N MET A 230 -20.42 11.18 19.72
CA MET A 230 -19.28 12.09 19.90
C MET A 230 -18.21 11.48 20.83
N GLU A 231 -18.61 10.81 21.90
CA GLU A 231 -17.70 10.05 22.76
C GLU A 231 -16.94 8.98 21.96
N GLY A 232 -17.65 8.20 21.12
CA GLY A 232 -17.02 7.21 20.26
C GLY A 232 -16.03 7.80 19.25
N ILE A 233 -16.36 8.93 18.63
CA ILE A 233 -15.44 9.67 17.72
C ILE A 233 -14.20 10.15 18.46
N ILE A 234 -14.33 10.74 19.65
CA ILE A 234 -13.21 11.25 20.44
C ILE A 234 -12.30 10.09 20.89
N VAL A 235 -12.88 9.02 21.40
CA VAL A 235 -12.14 7.81 21.80
C VAL A 235 -11.45 7.19 20.58
N GLY A 236 -12.13 7.15 19.43
CA GLY A 236 -11.57 6.67 18.18
C GLY A 236 -10.39 7.51 17.68
N LEU A 237 -10.51 8.83 17.77
CA LEU A 237 -9.44 9.76 17.39
C LEU A 237 -8.20 9.63 18.30
N ILE A 238 -8.40 9.64 19.62
CA ILE A 238 -7.32 9.51 20.60
C ILE A 238 -6.68 8.12 20.50
N GLY A 239 -7.54 7.08 20.42
CA GLY A 239 -7.10 5.68 20.29
C GLY A 239 -6.37 5.38 19.00
N ALA A 240 -6.55 6.19 17.94
CA ALA A 240 -5.77 6.08 16.70
C ALA A 240 -4.51 6.95 16.73
N ALA A 241 -4.59 8.18 17.27
CA ALA A 241 -3.45 9.10 17.27
C ALA A 241 -2.26 8.56 18.09
N ILE A 242 -2.52 8.01 19.27
CA ILE A 242 -1.47 7.50 20.16
C ILE A 242 -0.64 6.40 19.47
N PRO A 243 -1.22 5.30 18.96
CA PRO A 243 -0.44 4.24 18.33
C PRO A 243 0.24 4.70 17.03
N LEU A 244 -0.35 5.61 16.26
CA LEU A 244 0.29 6.15 15.07
C LEU A 244 1.58 6.91 15.41
N VAL A 245 1.56 7.74 16.46
CA VAL A 245 2.76 8.42 16.94
C VAL A 245 3.81 7.42 17.42
N ILE A 246 3.41 6.44 18.24
CA ILE A 246 4.32 5.38 18.71
C ILE A 246 4.90 4.61 17.51
N TRP A 247 4.07 4.25 16.54
CA TRP A 247 4.49 3.49 15.35
C TRP A 247 5.48 4.26 14.47
N TYR A 248 5.34 5.58 14.38
CA TYR A 248 6.31 6.42 13.67
C TYR A 248 7.74 6.22 14.21
N PHE A 249 7.91 6.27 15.52
CA PHE A 249 9.23 6.08 16.15
C PHE A 249 9.71 4.63 16.10
N VAL A 250 8.81 3.67 16.32
CA VAL A 250 9.12 2.23 16.25
C VAL A 250 9.58 1.85 14.85
N TYR A 251 8.83 2.25 13.82
CA TYR A 251 9.15 1.95 12.43
C TYR A 251 10.49 2.57 12.01
N ASN A 252 10.73 3.84 12.36
CA ASN A 252 11.99 4.50 12.04
C ASN A 252 13.19 3.81 12.70
N LYS A 253 13.08 3.45 13.98
CA LYS A 253 14.13 2.70 14.68
C LYS A 253 14.31 1.29 14.13
N ALA A 254 13.22 0.61 13.77
CA ALA A 254 13.29 -0.72 13.18
C ALA A 254 14.06 -0.72 11.86
N ILE A 255 13.77 0.23 10.97
CA ILE A 255 14.52 0.37 9.70
C ILE A 255 16.00 0.67 9.96
N GLN A 256 16.32 1.64 10.84
CA GLN A 256 17.71 1.96 11.16
C GLN A 256 18.46 0.76 11.74
N TYR A 257 17.83 -0.01 12.61
CA TYR A 257 18.42 -1.21 13.18
C TYR A 257 18.68 -2.29 12.13
N LEU A 258 17.71 -2.55 11.25
CA LEU A 258 17.86 -3.50 10.15
C LEU A 258 19.01 -3.09 9.22
N LEU A 259 19.07 -1.82 8.80
CA LEU A 259 20.15 -1.27 7.95
C LEU A 259 21.53 -1.40 8.60
N SER A 260 21.63 -1.21 9.92
CA SER A 260 22.92 -1.28 10.63
C SER A 260 23.43 -2.70 10.85
N LYS A 261 22.56 -3.69 10.96
CA LYS A 261 22.92 -5.08 11.31
C LYS A 261 23.11 -5.99 10.10
N PHE A 262 22.42 -5.70 9.00
CA PHE A 262 22.36 -6.59 7.82
C PHE A 262 22.92 -5.88 6.59
N SER A 263 24.26 -5.62 6.58
CA SER A 263 24.93 -4.98 5.44
C SER A 263 24.78 -5.76 4.10
N ILE A 264 24.66 -7.09 4.18
CA ILE A 264 24.41 -7.97 3.02
C ILE A 264 23.02 -7.71 2.41
N LEU A 265 22.08 -7.20 3.20
CA LEU A 265 20.73 -6.86 2.74
C LEU A 265 20.60 -5.39 2.29
N GLN A 266 21.69 -4.62 2.21
CA GLN A 266 21.61 -3.20 1.83
C GLN A 266 20.98 -3.02 0.44
N ASP A 267 21.32 -3.84 -0.52
CA ASP A 267 20.73 -3.79 -1.85
C ASP A 267 19.24 -4.19 -1.84
N PHE A 268 18.88 -5.15 -0.98
CA PHE A 268 17.49 -5.57 -0.77
C PHE A 268 16.70 -4.51 0.02
N MET A 269 17.36 -3.77 0.88
CA MET A 269 16.75 -2.78 1.78
C MET A 269 16.66 -1.38 1.16
N ASN A 270 17.35 -1.11 0.05
CA ASN A 270 17.05 0.02 -0.83
C ASN A 270 15.62 -0.06 -1.40
N GLY A 271 14.99 -1.24 -1.32
CA GLY A 271 13.59 -1.50 -1.61
C GLY A 271 12.62 -1.29 -0.45
N LEU A 272 13.04 -0.79 0.74
CA LEU A 272 12.11 -0.47 1.81
C LEU A 272 11.67 1.00 1.75
N MET A 273 10.38 1.22 2.03
CA MET A 273 9.83 2.58 2.10
C MET A 273 10.37 3.31 3.33
N SER A 274 10.75 4.58 3.15
CA SER A 274 11.09 5.45 4.27
C SER A 274 9.87 5.66 5.18
N VAL A 275 10.11 6.04 6.44
CA VAL A 275 9.04 6.31 7.42
C VAL A 275 8.03 7.33 6.88
N ASN A 276 8.50 8.39 6.21
CA ASN A 276 7.64 9.43 5.67
C ASN A 276 6.74 8.90 4.53
N GLN A 277 7.28 8.04 3.65
CA GLN A 277 6.51 7.42 2.58
C GLN A 277 5.40 6.52 3.12
N VAL A 278 5.69 5.69 4.13
CA VAL A 278 4.69 4.84 4.78
C VAL A 278 3.62 5.70 5.46
N PHE A 279 4.02 6.76 6.15
CA PHE A 279 3.11 7.61 6.91
C PHE A 279 2.18 8.48 6.05
N VAL A 280 2.57 8.81 4.81
CA VAL A 280 1.66 9.46 3.84
C VAL A 280 0.39 8.62 3.62
N TYR A 281 0.51 7.30 3.63
CA TYR A 281 -0.63 6.38 3.48
C TYR A 281 -1.23 5.96 4.83
N LEU A 282 -0.40 5.62 5.80
CA LEU A 282 -0.82 5.06 7.08
C LEU A 282 -1.59 6.07 7.94
N LEU A 283 -1.15 7.33 7.99
CA LEU A 283 -1.75 8.33 8.84
C LEU A 283 -3.21 8.63 8.48
N PRO A 284 -3.56 8.96 7.21
CA PRO A 284 -4.95 9.20 6.86
C PRO A 284 -5.81 7.94 7.02
N VAL A 285 -5.31 6.76 6.61
CA VAL A 285 -6.05 5.50 6.74
C VAL A 285 -6.28 5.17 8.21
N GLY A 286 -5.26 5.27 9.07
CA GLY A 286 -5.36 4.99 10.50
C GLY A 286 -6.34 5.94 11.23
N LEU A 287 -6.33 7.24 10.90
CA LEU A 287 -7.28 8.21 11.45
C LEU A 287 -8.71 7.95 10.98
N ILE A 288 -8.92 7.69 9.68
CA ILE A 288 -10.23 7.37 9.12
C ILE A 288 -10.78 6.09 9.77
N LEU A 289 -9.96 5.07 9.93
CA LEU A 289 -10.35 3.84 10.61
C LEU A 289 -10.70 4.12 12.08
N GLY A 290 -9.86 4.83 12.82
CA GLY A 290 -10.12 5.14 14.23
C GLY A 290 -11.45 5.90 14.43
N ILE A 291 -11.65 6.98 13.67
CA ILE A 291 -12.89 7.76 13.71
C ILE A 291 -14.07 6.93 13.21
N GLY A 292 -13.90 6.22 12.09
CA GLY A 292 -14.95 5.41 11.46
C GLY A 292 -15.44 4.28 12.36
N ILE A 293 -14.52 3.54 12.98
CA ILE A 293 -14.86 2.47 13.91
C ILE A 293 -15.53 3.03 15.17
N GLY A 294 -15.02 4.15 15.72
CA GLY A 294 -15.62 4.85 16.85
C GLY A 294 -17.06 5.30 16.57
N LEU A 295 -17.28 5.86 15.38
CA LEU A 295 -18.59 6.30 14.90
C LEU A 295 -19.53 5.12 14.65
N LEU A 296 -19.10 4.12 13.87
CA LEU A 296 -19.93 2.96 13.52
C LEU A 296 -20.24 2.11 14.75
N GLY A 297 -19.26 1.81 15.58
CA GLY A 297 -19.45 1.04 16.81
C GLY A 297 -20.47 1.69 17.75
N SER A 298 -20.35 3.01 17.97
CA SER A 298 -21.30 3.76 18.80
C SER A 298 -22.71 3.78 18.19
N MET A 299 -22.85 4.04 16.88
CA MET A 299 -24.14 4.07 16.20
C MET A 299 -24.87 2.73 16.23
N VAL A 300 -24.17 1.63 15.91
CA VAL A 300 -24.76 0.28 15.86
C VAL A 300 -25.26 -0.13 17.25
N THR A 301 -24.41 0.05 18.26
CA THR A 301 -24.72 -0.36 19.62
C THR A 301 -25.89 0.43 20.23
N ILE A 302 -25.89 1.74 20.05
CA ILE A 302 -26.99 2.57 20.56
C ILE A 302 -28.30 2.25 19.86
N ARG A 303 -28.30 1.98 18.55
CA ARG A 303 -29.52 1.57 17.83
C ARG A 303 -30.11 0.27 18.41
N LYS A 304 -29.25 -0.68 18.79
CA LYS A 304 -29.69 -1.96 19.37
C LYS A 304 -30.30 -1.76 20.76
N HIS A 305 -29.75 -0.88 21.58
CA HIS A 305 -30.22 -0.66 22.98
C HIS A 305 -31.36 0.36 23.11
N LEU A 306 -31.57 1.23 22.10
CA LEU A 306 -32.68 2.19 22.11
C LEU A 306 -34.00 1.63 21.49
N LYS A 307 -33.96 0.43 20.90
CA LYS A 307 -35.13 -0.24 20.34
C LYS A 307 -36.00 -0.96 21.39
N VAL A 308 -35.73 -0.75 22.70
CA VAL A 308 -36.54 -1.25 23.79
C VAL A 308 -37.52 -0.19 24.24
#